data_6046cdfe47da499466905a519b757737
#
_entry.id   6046cdfe47da499466905a519b757737
#
_cell.length_a   1.000
_cell.length_b   1.000
_cell.length_c   1.000
_cell.angle_alpha   90.00
_cell.angle_beta   90.00
_cell.angle_gamma   90.00
#
_symmetry.space_group_name_H-M   'P 1'
#
loop_
_entity.id
_entity.type
_entity.pdbx_description
1 polymer ?
#
loop_
_entity_poly.entity_id
_entity_poly.type
_entity_poly.pdbx_seq_one_letter_code
_entity_poly.pdbx_strand_id
1 'polypeptide(L)'
;MKIQFASDIHWELSDNSRFIKSEPFEVTGDVLVFAGDTGYLRDRTLPNLKFWKWASANYREALLVPGNHEFYGNGDVLAYGDSWSRKILPNVHYHQNKVVRIDDVDFILSTLWSHIRPEDEYFVHRGMNDFRQILYNGRRFTPADFNAEHEKCLEFIKRSVADSTAERIIIATHHLPTMAVVAPEHKGNLLNSAFATELGNFIADSRIDAWIFGRSHANIDATIGNTRIVCNQLGYVYYRENLGGFDGGKFIEV
;
A
#
# COMPACT_ATOMS: atom_id res chain seq x y z
N MET A 1 15.96 5.99 -12.72
CA MET A 1 14.48 6.13 -12.85
C MET A 1 13.94 6.91 -11.66
N LYS A 2 13.05 7.88 -11.90
CA LYS A 2 12.37 8.60 -10.81
C LYS A 2 11.01 7.93 -10.53
N ILE A 3 10.79 7.54 -9.29
CA ILE A 3 9.58 6.87 -8.83
C ILE A 3 8.85 7.81 -7.89
N GLN A 4 7.77 8.41 -8.34
CA GLN A 4 6.88 9.21 -7.50
C GLN A 4 5.93 8.28 -6.77
N PHE A 5 5.63 8.58 -5.50
CA PHE A 5 4.80 7.69 -4.70
C PHE A 5 3.89 8.44 -3.72
N ALA A 6 2.74 7.83 -3.46
CA ALA A 6 1.80 8.24 -2.43
C ALA A 6 1.00 7.05 -1.92
N SER A 7 0.20 7.25 -0.89
CA SER A 7 -0.78 6.28 -0.39
C SER A 7 -1.89 6.96 0.40
N ASP A 8 -2.88 6.17 0.82
CA ASP A 8 -3.93 6.59 1.74
C ASP A 8 -4.67 7.86 1.25
N ILE A 9 -4.92 7.92 -0.07
CA ILE A 9 -5.61 9.07 -0.67
C ILE A 9 -7.12 9.04 -0.43
N HIS A 10 -7.69 7.87 -0.11
CA HIS A 10 -9.08 7.69 0.32
C HIS A 10 -10.08 8.47 -0.53
N TRP A 11 -10.08 8.23 -1.83
CA TRP A 11 -10.98 8.92 -2.78
C TRP A 11 -12.46 8.81 -2.40
N GLU A 12 -12.83 7.75 -1.70
CA GLU A 12 -14.20 7.49 -1.24
C GLU A 12 -14.69 8.51 -0.19
N LEU A 13 -13.78 9.25 0.46
CA LEU A 13 -14.12 10.27 1.45
C LEU A 13 -14.27 11.64 0.78
N SER A 14 -15.33 12.37 1.14
CA SER A 14 -15.68 13.64 0.49
C SER A 14 -14.60 14.72 0.63
N ASP A 15 -13.96 14.83 1.80
CA ASP A 15 -12.93 15.84 2.04
C ASP A 15 -11.64 15.50 1.31
N ASN A 16 -11.25 14.22 1.29
CA ASN A 16 -10.12 13.72 0.51
C ASN A 16 -10.35 13.93 -0.99
N SER A 17 -11.52 13.53 -1.49
CA SER A 17 -11.92 13.73 -2.90
C SER A 17 -11.88 15.21 -3.30
N ARG A 18 -12.31 16.13 -2.41
CA ARG A 18 -12.24 17.58 -2.65
C ARG A 18 -10.80 18.06 -2.69
N PHE A 19 -9.95 17.59 -1.76
CA PHE A 19 -8.54 17.93 -1.71
C PHE A 19 -7.82 17.47 -2.99
N ILE A 20 -8.02 16.22 -3.42
CA ILE A 20 -7.38 15.70 -4.65
C ILE A 20 -7.87 16.47 -5.90
N LYS A 21 -9.12 16.93 -5.93
CA LYS A 21 -9.64 17.78 -7.02
C LYS A 21 -9.02 19.18 -7.06
N SER A 22 -8.37 19.63 -5.99
CA SER A 22 -7.56 20.86 -6.00
C SER A 22 -6.18 20.69 -6.62
N GLU A 23 -5.90 19.51 -7.20
CA GLU A 23 -4.69 19.19 -7.95
C GLU A 23 -3.39 19.33 -7.13
N PRO A 24 -3.29 18.63 -5.96
CA PRO A 24 -2.13 18.75 -5.09
C PRO A 24 -0.91 17.99 -5.59
N PHE A 25 -1.03 17.22 -6.69
CA PHE A 25 0.04 16.41 -7.25
C PHE A 25 0.78 17.18 -8.37
N GLU A 26 2.11 17.19 -8.28
CA GLU A 26 3.00 17.61 -9.34
C GLU A 26 3.59 16.38 -10.04
N VAL A 27 3.93 16.47 -11.31
CA VAL A 27 4.59 15.38 -12.05
C VAL A 27 6.10 15.49 -11.83
N THR A 28 6.65 14.59 -11.03
CA THR A 28 8.08 14.56 -10.68
C THR A 28 8.78 13.26 -11.03
N GLY A 29 8.00 12.20 -11.31
CA GLY A 29 8.50 10.86 -11.58
C GLY A 29 8.19 10.34 -12.98
N ASP A 30 8.89 9.28 -13.38
CA ASP A 30 8.63 8.51 -14.59
C ASP A 30 7.50 7.50 -14.39
N VAL A 31 7.46 6.93 -13.17
CA VAL A 31 6.49 5.94 -12.71
C VAL A 31 5.82 6.47 -11.45
N LEU A 32 4.52 6.23 -11.32
CA LEU A 32 3.73 6.59 -10.13
C LEU A 32 3.34 5.33 -9.36
N VAL A 33 3.63 5.27 -8.06
CA VAL A 33 3.28 4.15 -7.19
C VAL A 33 2.30 4.59 -6.12
N PHE A 34 1.18 3.87 -5.98
CA PHE A 34 0.26 4.03 -4.86
C PHE A 34 0.30 2.82 -3.94
N ALA A 35 0.74 3.04 -2.70
CA ALA A 35 0.88 2.00 -1.68
C ALA A 35 -0.41 1.77 -0.87
N GLY A 36 -1.54 1.60 -1.56
CA GLY A 36 -2.83 1.22 -1.01
C GLY A 36 -3.73 2.38 -0.58
N ASP A 37 -4.94 2.01 -0.23
CA ASP A 37 -6.02 2.88 0.26
C ASP A 37 -6.28 4.08 -0.68
N THR A 38 -6.39 3.78 -1.97
CA THR A 38 -6.75 4.79 -2.98
C THR A 38 -8.26 4.97 -3.07
N GLY A 39 -9.04 3.93 -2.78
CA GLY A 39 -10.49 3.92 -2.79
C GLY A 39 -11.06 2.52 -2.99
N TYR A 40 -12.38 2.37 -3.07
CA TYR A 40 -13.01 1.05 -3.16
C TYR A 40 -12.80 0.39 -4.53
N LEU A 41 -12.27 -0.85 -4.55
CA LEU A 41 -12.13 -1.61 -5.81
C LEU A 41 -13.45 -1.74 -6.58
N ARG A 42 -14.57 -1.88 -5.87
CA ARG A 42 -15.90 -2.02 -6.49
C ARG A 42 -16.45 -0.74 -7.13
N ASP A 43 -15.80 0.41 -6.94
CA ASP A 43 -16.22 1.65 -7.56
C ASP A 43 -16.01 1.57 -9.09
N ARG A 44 -17.12 1.53 -9.82
CA ARG A 44 -17.11 1.48 -11.30
C ARG A 44 -16.80 2.83 -11.93
N THR A 45 -16.72 3.90 -11.16
CA THR A 45 -16.42 5.24 -11.66
C THR A 45 -14.92 5.53 -11.74
N LEU A 46 -14.07 4.70 -11.14
CA LEU A 46 -12.60 4.87 -11.14
C LEU A 46 -12.03 5.25 -12.51
N PRO A 47 -12.35 4.56 -13.64
CA PRO A 47 -11.79 4.92 -14.95
C PRO A 47 -12.22 6.32 -15.46
N ASN A 48 -13.29 6.88 -14.89
CA ASN A 48 -13.83 8.18 -15.28
C ASN A 48 -13.26 9.34 -14.45
N LEU A 49 -12.58 9.06 -13.34
CA LEU A 49 -12.01 10.09 -12.48
C LEU A 49 -10.93 10.87 -13.24
N LYS A 50 -10.99 12.19 -13.17
CA LYS A 50 -10.00 13.07 -13.80
C LYS A 50 -8.58 12.77 -13.33
N PHE A 51 -8.44 12.41 -12.05
CA PHE A 51 -7.16 12.05 -11.44
C PHE A 51 -6.47 10.88 -12.16
N TRP A 52 -7.19 9.77 -12.39
CA TRP A 52 -6.58 8.63 -13.10
C TRP A 52 -6.28 8.93 -14.56
N LYS A 53 -7.11 9.76 -15.23
CA LYS A 53 -6.82 10.24 -16.59
C LYS A 53 -5.57 11.11 -16.62
N TRP A 54 -5.38 11.97 -15.62
CA TRP A 54 -4.19 12.76 -15.44
C TRP A 54 -2.97 11.86 -15.20
N ALA A 55 -3.06 10.89 -14.29
CA ALA A 55 -1.98 9.94 -14.04
C ALA A 55 -1.61 9.16 -15.33
N SER A 56 -2.60 8.64 -16.05
CA SER A 56 -2.38 7.95 -17.32
C SER A 56 -1.71 8.80 -18.40
N ALA A 57 -1.96 10.10 -18.40
CA ALA A 57 -1.37 11.02 -19.39
C ALA A 57 0.06 11.46 -19.08
N ASN A 58 0.48 11.37 -17.80
CA ASN A 58 1.74 11.97 -17.35
C ASN A 58 2.81 10.95 -16.92
N TYR A 59 2.44 9.70 -16.65
CA TYR A 59 3.38 8.66 -16.23
C TYR A 59 3.44 7.52 -17.25
N ARG A 60 4.59 6.87 -17.35
CA ARG A 60 4.76 5.65 -18.15
C ARG A 60 3.85 4.54 -17.64
N GLU A 61 3.84 4.34 -16.33
CA GLU A 61 2.98 3.41 -15.60
C GLU A 61 2.55 4.02 -14.27
N ALA A 62 1.31 3.75 -13.85
CA ALA A 62 0.83 4.00 -12.51
C ALA A 62 0.47 2.64 -11.88
N LEU A 63 1.26 2.24 -10.89
CA LEU A 63 1.20 0.95 -10.20
C LEU A 63 0.51 1.12 -8.85
N LEU A 64 -0.63 0.50 -8.67
CA LEU A 64 -1.41 0.59 -7.45
C LEU A 64 -1.39 -0.75 -6.71
N VAL A 65 -1.10 -0.72 -5.42
CA VAL A 65 -1.29 -1.83 -4.51
C VAL A 65 -2.65 -1.70 -3.85
N PRO A 66 -3.44 -2.76 -3.65
CA PRO A 66 -4.63 -2.65 -2.81
C PRO A 66 -4.24 -2.53 -1.34
N GLY A 67 -4.91 -1.63 -0.61
CA GLY A 67 -4.94 -1.62 0.84
C GLY A 67 -6.19 -2.33 1.36
N ASN A 68 -6.53 -2.13 2.63
CA ASN A 68 -7.74 -2.71 3.21
C ASN A 68 -9.01 -1.98 2.74
N HIS A 69 -8.95 -0.65 2.52
CA HIS A 69 -10.11 0.13 2.05
C HIS A 69 -10.55 -0.26 0.65
N GLU A 70 -9.66 -0.78 -0.19
CA GLU A 70 -10.04 -1.34 -1.48
C GLU A 70 -11.12 -2.43 -1.36
N PHE A 71 -11.16 -3.16 -0.25
CA PHE A 71 -12.13 -4.22 0.03
C PHE A 71 -13.30 -3.76 0.92
N TYR A 72 -13.33 -2.51 1.39
CA TYR A 72 -14.44 -2.01 2.21
C TYR A 72 -15.77 -1.99 1.46
N GLY A 73 -16.83 -1.92 2.25
CA GLY A 73 -18.20 -1.98 1.75
C GLY A 73 -18.59 -3.37 1.23
N ASN A 74 -18.13 -4.45 1.89
CA ASN A 74 -18.35 -5.85 1.53
C ASN A 74 -17.61 -6.28 0.25
N GLY A 75 -16.43 -5.75 -0.03
CA GLY A 75 -15.50 -6.34 -0.98
C GLY A 75 -14.97 -7.66 -0.44
N ASP A 76 -14.86 -8.67 -1.31
CA ASP A 76 -14.37 -10.00 -0.94
C ASP A 76 -12.90 -10.14 -1.38
N VAL A 77 -12.01 -10.42 -0.43
CA VAL A 77 -10.57 -10.53 -0.69
C VAL A 77 -10.28 -11.64 -1.70
N LEU A 78 -11.01 -12.75 -1.62
CA LEU A 78 -10.81 -13.90 -2.53
C LEU A 78 -11.49 -13.75 -3.90
N ALA A 79 -12.27 -12.69 -4.12
CA ALA A 79 -13.00 -12.51 -5.39
C ALA A 79 -12.08 -12.47 -6.63
N TYR A 80 -10.81 -12.11 -6.44
CA TYR A 80 -9.81 -11.98 -7.51
C TYR A 80 -8.69 -13.03 -7.43
N GLY A 81 -8.73 -13.94 -6.44
CA GLY A 81 -7.66 -14.90 -6.17
C GLY A 81 -6.44 -14.29 -5.47
N ASP A 82 -5.40 -15.09 -5.27
CA ASP A 82 -4.20 -14.70 -4.49
C ASP A 82 -3.25 -13.76 -5.26
N SER A 83 -3.31 -13.78 -6.58
CA SER A 83 -2.42 -12.99 -7.46
C SER A 83 -3.20 -12.48 -8.66
N TRP A 84 -3.37 -11.15 -8.76
CA TRP A 84 -4.18 -10.54 -9.79
C TRP A 84 -3.71 -9.14 -10.19
N SER A 85 -4.16 -8.70 -11.37
CA SER A 85 -4.06 -7.32 -11.82
C SER A 85 -5.42 -6.84 -12.29
N ARG A 86 -5.75 -5.59 -11.97
CA ARG A 86 -6.98 -4.96 -12.42
C ARG A 86 -6.69 -3.64 -13.12
N LYS A 87 -7.06 -3.58 -14.38
CA LYS A 87 -6.91 -2.40 -15.21
C LYS A 87 -7.93 -1.33 -14.83
N ILE A 88 -7.46 -0.10 -14.62
CA ILE A 88 -8.26 1.13 -14.56
C ILE A 88 -8.19 1.85 -15.91
N LEU A 89 -6.97 2.12 -16.41
CA LEU A 89 -6.67 2.73 -17.71
C LEU A 89 -5.51 1.96 -18.37
N PRO A 90 -5.13 2.21 -19.62
CA PRO A 90 -4.12 1.42 -20.33
C PRO A 90 -2.80 1.20 -19.59
N ASN A 91 -2.35 2.20 -18.82
CA ASN A 91 -1.12 2.20 -18.02
C ASN A 91 -1.39 2.54 -16.54
N VAL A 92 -2.59 2.28 -16.03
CA VAL A 92 -2.98 2.46 -14.63
C VAL A 92 -3.61 1.17 -14.13
N HIS A 93 -2.94 0.45 -13.23
CA HIS A 93 -3.37 -0.88 -12.81
C HIS A 93 -3.20 -1.09 -11.31
N TYR A 94 -4.17 -1.75 -10.69
CA TYR A 94 -3.95 -2.42 -9.43
C TYR A 94 -3.20 -3.74 -9.64
N HIS A 95 -2.33 -4.07 -8.69
CA HIS A 95 -1.56 -5.30 -8.65
C HIS A 95 -1.53 -5.87 -7.23
N GLN A 96 -1.94 -7.12 -7.08
CA GLN A 96 -1.82 -7.88 -5.85
C GLN A 96 -0.93 -9.09 -6.11
N ASN A 97 0.15 -9.24 -5.33
CA ASN A 97 1.13 -10.30 -5.46
C ASN A 97 1.66 -10.42 -6.91
N LYS A 98 2.16 -9.31 -7.45
CA LYS A 98 2.71 -9.22 -8.83
C LYS A 98 4.09 -8.57 -8.81
N VAL A 99 4.95 -9.07 -9.68
CA VAL A 99 6.18 -8.38 -10.10
C VAL A 99 5.91 -7.71 -11.44
N VAL A 100 6.18 -6.41 -11.52
CA VAL A 100 6.13 -5.63 -12.75
C VAL A 100 7.54 -5.16 -13.07
N ARG A 101 8.11 -5.60 -14.19
CA ARG A 101 9.41 -5.15 -14.67
C ARG A 101 9.25 -3.92 -15.55
N ILE A 102 9.93 -2.83 -15.19
CA ILE A 102 10.06 -1.63 -16.02
C ILE A 102 11.54 -1.32 -16.15
N ASP A 103 12.06 -1.41 -17.36
CA ASP A 103 13.49 -1.35 -17.64
C ASP A 103 14.26 -2.36 -16.75
N ASP A 104 15.25 -1.91 -15.96
CA ASP A 104 16.05 -2.75 -15.06
C ASP A 104 15.55 -2.78 -13.62
N VAL A 105 14.28 -2.33 -13.37
CA VAL A 105 13.67 -2.25 -12.05
C VAL A 105 12.53 -3.26 -11.92
N ASP A 106 12.59 -4.12 -10.90
CA ASP A 106 11.46 -4.95 -10.47
C ASP A 106 10.64 -4.24 -9.40
N PHE A 107 9.37 -4.01 -9.71
CA PHE A 107 8.36 -3.56 -8.74
C PHE A 107 7.63 -4.77 -8.19
N ILE A 108 7.87 -5.11 -6.92
CA ILE A 108 7.20 -6.19 -6.20
C ILE A 108 6.03 -5.57 -5.43
N LEU A 109 4.81 -5.91 -5.83
CA LEU A 109 3.58 -5.23 -5.43
C LEU A 109 2.67 -6.18 -4.66
N SER A 110 2.32 -5.83 -3.41
CA SER A 110 1.52 -6.67 -2.52
C SER A 110 0.84 -5.83 -1.44
N THR A 111 -0.35 -6.21 -0.98
CA THR A 111 -0.94 -5.62 0.22
C THR A 111 -0.07 -5.87 1.46
N LEU A 112 0.65 -6.99 1.49
CA LEU A 112 1.41 -7.56 2.61
C LEU A 112 0.49 -8.04 3.74
N TRP A 113 -0.58 -7.27 4.09
CA TRP A 113 -1.26 -7.42 5.35
C TRP A 113 -0.24 -7.40 6.51
N SER A 114 -0.63 -7.86 7.71
CA SER A 114 0.32 -8.02 8.81
C SER A 114 -0.08 -9.22 9.66
N HIS A 115 0.74 -9.61 10.60
CA HIS A 115 0.44 -10.78 11.45
C HIS A 115 -0.13 -10.33 12.78
N ILE A 116 -1.43 -10.54 12.99
CA ILE A 116 -2.11 -10.25 14.25
C ILE A 116 -1.67 -11.28 15.27
N ARG A 117 -1.06 -10.83 16.36
CA ARG A 117 -0.61 -11.69 17.45
C ARG A 117 -1.79 -12.25 18.24
N PRO A 118 -1.73 -13.50 18.74
CA PRO A 118 -2.84 -14.10 19.49
C PRO A 118 -3.32 -13.24 20.67
N GLU A 119 -2.39 -12.62 21.39
CA GLU A 119 -2.71 -11.75 22.54
C GLU A 119 -3.44 -10.45 22.16
N ASP A 120 -3.29 -9.98 20.92
CA ASP A 120 -3.93 -8.76 20.42
C ASP A 120 -5.27 -9.03 19.72
N GLU A 121 -5.54 -10.29 19.35
CA GLU A 121 -6.65 -10.67 18.45
C GLU A 121 -7.99 -10.11 18.91
N TYR A 122 -8.31 -10.20 20.19
CA TYR A 122 -9.58 -9.72 20.73
C TYR A 122 -9.74 -8.21 20.52
N PHE A 123 -8.70 -7.42 20.81
CA PHE A 123 -8.74 -5.96 20.68
C PHE A 123 -8.76 -5.54 19.22
N VAL A 124 -7.95 -6.17 18.39
CA VAL A 124 -7.87 -5.93 16.95
C VAL A 124 -9.22 -6.25 16.28
N HIS A 125 -9.80 -7.43 16.55
CA HIS A 125 -11.08 -7.82 15.97
C HIS A 125 -12.22 -6.85 16.32
N ARG A 126 -12.22 -6.32 17.53
CA ARG A 126 -13.23 -5.33 17.97
C ARG A 126 -12.92 -3.90 17.54
N GLY A 127 -11.65 -3.54 17.46
CA GLY A 127 -11.20 -2.17 17.20
C GLY A 127 -11.21 -1.80 15.72
N MET A 128 -11.01 -2.77 14.82
CA MET A 128 -10.83 -2.49 13.40
C MET A 128 -12.09 -2.69 12.57
N ASN A 129 -12.31 -1.78 11.63
CA ASN A 129 -13.43 -1.83 10.70
C ASN A 129 -13.26 -2.94 9.65
N ASP A 130 -12.07 -3.42 9.41
CA ASP A 130 -11.76 -4.48 8.46
C ASP A 130 -12.69 -5.69 8.67
N PHE A 131 -12.86 -6.12 9.90
CA PHE A 131 -13.70 -7.28 10.27
C PHE A 131 -15.21 -7.02 10.18
N ARG A 132 -15.63 -5.76 9.96
CA ARG A 132 -17.03 -5.36 9.73
C ARG A 132 -17.32 -5.05 8.27
N GLN A 133 -16.30 -4.62 7.53
CA GLN A 133 -16.44 -4.07 6.18
C GLN A 133 -16.01 -5.02 5.08
N ILE A 134 -15.11 -5.98 5.37
CA ILE A 134 -14.50 -6.88 4.40
C ILE A 134 -15.17 -8.25 4.44
N LEU A 135 -15.23 -8.92 3.28
CA LEU A 135 -15.64 -10.30 3.15
C LEU A 135 -14.45 -11.19 2.75
N TYR A 136 -14.58 -12.47 3.09
CA TYR A 136 -13.65 -13.52 2.72
C TYR A 136 -14.43 -14.78 2.35
N ASN A 137 -14.45 -15.13 1.09
CA ASN A 137 -15.28 -16.22 0.56
C ASN A 137 -16.77 -16.11 0.97
N GLY A 138 -17.33 -14.91 0.82
CA GLY A 138 -18.76 -14.61 1.08
C GLY A 138 -19.13 -14.44 2.56
N ARG A 139 -18.23 -14.65 3.52
CA ARG A 139 -18.45 -14.41 4.96
C ARG A 139 -17.61 -13.24 5.47
N ARG A 140 -17.83 -12.80 6.70
CA ARG A 140 -17.00 -11.76 7.32
C ARG A 140 -15.56 -12.21 7.43
N PHE A 141 -14.66 -11.28 7.13
CA PHE A 141 -13.23 -11.41 7.32
C PHE A 141 -12.92 -11.60 8.80
N THR A 142 -11.96 -12.45 9.14
CA THR A 142 -11.55 -12.74 10.51
C THR A 142 -10.05 -12.50 10.70
N PRO A 143 -9.57 -12.38 11.96
CA PRO A 143 -8.13 -12.32 12.23
C PRO A 143 -7.34 -13.51 11.65
N ALA A 144 -7.93 -14.71 11.67
CA ALA A 144 -7.30 -15.89 11.07
C ALA A 144 -7.15 -15.76 9.54
N ASP A 145 -8.16 -15.21 8.86
CA ASP A 145 -8.09 -14.96 7.42
C ASP A 145 -7.04 -13.87 7.11
N PHE A 146 -7.00 -12.82 7.94
CA PHE A 146 -6.03 -11.74 7.85
C PHE A 146 -4.60 -12.27 7.91
N ASN A 147 -4.31 -13.15 8.89
CA ASN A 147 -3.01 -13.80 9.04
C ASN A 147 -2.71 -14.74 7.85
N ALA A 148 -3.72 -15.48 7.35
CA ALA A 148 -3.54 -16.34 6.17
C ALA A 148 -3.17 -15.53 4.92
N GLU A 149 -3.79 -14.38 4.71
CA GLU A 149 -3.43 -13.47 3.61
C GLU A 149 -2.03 -12.88 3.79
N HIS A 150 -1.63 -12.55 5.02
CA HIS A 150 -0.27 -12.12 5.33
C HIS A 150 0.77 -13.17 4.90
N GLU A 151 0.59 -14.43 5.29
CA GLU A 151 1.53 -15.51 4.96
C GLU A 151 1.71 -15.66 3.44
N LYS A 152 0.61 -15.61 2.66
CA LYS A 152 0.66 -15.66 1.20
C LYS A 152 1.43 -14.49 0.60
N CYS A 153 1.18 -13.28 1.10
CA CYS A 153 1.86 -12.07 0.64
C CYS A 153 3.36 -12.10 0.97
N LEU A 154 3.70 -12.52 2.19
CA LEU A 154 5.08 -12.61 2.65
C LEU A 154 5.87 -13.66 1.87
N GLU A 155 5.29 -14.84 1.62
CA GLU A 155 5.91 -15.88 0.79
C GLU A 155 6.15 -15.35 -0.64
N PHE A 156 5.16 -14.68 -1.23
CA PHE A 156 5.29 -14.06 -2.55
C PHE A 156 6.45 -13.04 -2.57
N ILE A 157 6.51 -12.12 -1.61
CA ILE A 157 7.56 -11.09 -1.53
C ILE A 157 8.93 -11.73 -1.43
N LYS A 158 9.13 -12.65 -0.46
CA LYS A 158 10.43 -13.31 -0.24
C LYS A 158 10.91 -14.05 -1.48
N ARG A 159 10.03 -14.81 -2.12
CA ARG A 159 10.34 -15.52 -3.38
C ARG A 159 10.66 -14.54 -4.50
N SER A 160 9.89 -13.48 -4.67
CA SER A 160 10.11 -12.49 -5.73
C SER A 160 11.45 -11.77 -5.59
N VAL A 161 11.87 -11.46 -4.35
CA VAL A 161 13.20 -10.89 -4.07
C VAL A 161 14.31 -11.88 -4.41
N ALA A 162 14.15 -13.16 -4.03
CA ALA A 162 15.14 -14.20 -4.28
C ALA A 162 15.29 -14.50 -5.79
N ASP A 163 14.18 -14.53 -6.53
CA ASP A 163 14.13 -14.88 -7.94
C ASP A 163 14.44 -13.70 -8.87
N SER A 164 14.46 -12.46 -8.36
CA SER A 164 14.67 -11.27 -9.18
C SER A 164 16.07 -11.22 -9.79
N THR A 165 16.11 -10.92 -11.08
CA THR A 165 17.33 -10.67 -11.86
C THR A 165 17.50 -9.21 -12.26
N ALA A 166 16.64 -8.31 -11.74
CA ALA A 166 16.73 -6.88 -11.99
C ALA A 166 17.96 -6.26 -11.33
N GLU A 167 18.45 -5.16 -11.86
CA GLU A 167 19.49 -4.36 -11.21
C GLU A 167 18.98 -3.72 -9.93
N ARG A 168 17.70 -3.31 -9.91
CA ARG A 168 17.02 -2.64 -8.79
C ARG A 168 15.74 -3.37 -8.40
N ILE A 169 15.46 -3.39 -7.10
CA ILE A 169 14.24 -3.94 -6.54
C ILE A 169 13.52 -2.87 -5.71
N ILE A 170 12.30 -2.56 -6.10
CA ILE A 170 11.38 -1.70 -5.36
C ILE A 170 10.23 -2.53 -4.87
N ILE A 171 9.98 -2.51 -3.57
CA ILE A 171 8.78 -3.13 -3.00
C ILE A 171 7.77 -2.03 -2.69
N ALA A 172 6.51 -2.28 -3.01
CA ALA A 172 5.41 -1.45 -2.53
C ALA A 172 4.38 -2.32 -1.83
N THR A 173 4.09 -1.99 -0.58
CA THR A 173 3.07 -2.66 0.23
C THR A 173 2.14 -1.63 0.87
N HIS A 174 0.93 -2.07 1.28
CA HIS A 174 0.09 -1.19 2.08
C HIS A 174 0.48 -1.23 3.55
N HIS A 175 0.59 -2.42 4.13
CA HIS A 175 0.96 -2.57 5.55
C HIS A 175 2.46 -2.31 5.76
N LEU A 176 2.80 -1.86 6.98
CA LEU A 176 4.16 -1.52 7.37
C LEU A 176 5.04 -2.78 7.43
N PRO A 177 6.24 -2.74 6.82
CA PRO A 177 7.12 -3.92 6.77
C PRO A 177 7.90 -4.17 8.07
N THR A 178 7.90 -3.24 9.03
CA THR A 178 8.62 -3.37 10.29
C THR A 178 8.05 -2.48 11.38
N MET A 179 8.17 -2.91 12.63
CA MET A 179 7.81 -2.10 13.79
C MET A 179 8.71 -0.86 13.97
N ALA A 180 9.89 -0.83 13.34
CA ALA A 180 10.79 0.30 13.40
C ALA A 180 10.21 1.59 12.78
N VAL A 181 9.28 1.45 11.83
CA VAL A 181 8.60 2.59 11.16
C VAL A 181 7.20 2.86 11.71
N VAL A 182 6.83 2.29 12.85
CA VAL A 182 5.63 2.71 13.57
C VAL A 182 5.92 4.06 14.24
N ALA A 183 5.04 5.04 14.00
CA ALA A 183 5.19 6.37 14.55
C ALA A 183 5.29 6.35 16.09
N PRO A 184 6.13 7.19 16.70
CA PRO A 184 6.38 7.18 18.15
C PRO A 184 5.10 7.24 19.00
N GLU A 185 4.11 8.02 18.60
CA GLU A 185 2.81 8.18 19.26
C GLU A 185 1.94 6.91 19.24
N HIS A 186 2.23 5.98 18.34
CA HIS A 186 1.50 4.71 18.21
C HIS A 186 2.24 3.52 18.83
N LYS A 187 3.48 3.72 19.33
CA LYS A 187 4.25 2.64 19.95
C LYS A 187 3.50 2.07 21.16
N GLY A 188 3.40 0.74 21.22
CA GLY A 188 2.70 0.04 22.31
C GLY A 188 1.18 -0.03 22.16
N ASN A 189 0.60 0.47 21.07
CA ASN A 189 -0.82 0.30 20.79
C ASN A 189 -1.13 -1.17 20.49
N LEU A 190 -2.19 -1.70 21.09
CA LEU A 190 -2.64 -3.09 20.91
C LEU A 190 -3.09 -3.42 19.48
N LEU A 191 -3.36 -2.39 18.66
CA LEU A 191 -3.71 -2.58 17.25
C LEU A 191 -2.50 -2.72 16.33
N ASN A 192 -1.28 -2.45 16.81
CA ASN A 192 -0.08 -2.39 15.95
C ASN A 192 0.21 -3.69 15.20
N SER A 193 -0.15 -4.85 15.76
CA SER A 193 0.03 -6.13 15.06
C SER A 193 -0.85 -6.28 13.80
N ALA A 194 -1.90 -5.43 13.67
CA ALA A 194 -2.72 -5.34 12.45
C ALA A 194 -2.28 -4.20 11.51
N PHE A 195 -1.23 -3.48 11.83
CA PHE A 195 -0.66 -2.41 11.00
C PHE A 195 0.72 -2.77 10.47
N ALA A 196 1.53 -3.43 11.29
CA ALA A 196 2.93 -3.69 10.99
C ALA A 196 3.29 -5.15 11.28
N THR A 197 4.14 -5.70 10.44
CA THR A 197 4.84 -6.97 10.66
C THR A 197 6.34 -6.71 10.84
N GLU A 198 7.09 -7.62 11.47
CA GLU A 198 8.52 -7.37 11.72
C GLU A 198 9.39 -8.11 10.70
N LEU A 199 9.85 -7.39 9.70
CA LEU A 199 10.73 -7.90 8.64
C LEU A 199 12.09 -7.19 8.61
N GLY A 200 12.48 -6.48 9.67
CA GLY A 200 13.73 -5.70 9.71
C GLY A 200 14.97 -6.51 9.34
N ASN A 201 15.11 -7.73 9.82
CA ASN A 201 16.23 -8.60 9.47
C ASN A 201 16.20 -9.00 7.99
N PHE A 202 15.03 -9.40 7.48
CA PHE A 202 14.87 -9.72 6.05
C PHE A 202 15.24 -8.53 5.16
N ILE A 203 14.81 -7.32 5.54
CA ILE A 203 15.11 -6.09 4.82
C ILE A 203 16.62 -5.83 4.85
N ALA A 204 17.25 -5.89 6.03
CA ALA A 204 18.69 -5.60 6.21
C ALA A 204 19.59 -6.57 5.42
N ASP A 205 19.19 -7.83 5.31
CA ASP A 205 19.94 -8.90 4.65
C ASP A 205 19.63 -9.04 3.15
N SER A 206 18.68 -8.22 2.62
CA SER A 206 18.27 -8.27 1.23
C SER A 206 18.99 -7.25 0.35
N ARG A 207 18.79 -7.38 -0.99
CA ARG A 207 19.24 -6.40 -1.99
C ARG A 207 18.12 -5.47 -2.45
N ILE A 208 17.14 -5.20 -1.58
CA ILE A 208 16.03 -4.28 -1.85
C ILE A 208 16.58 -2.84 -1.82
N ASP A 209 16.34 -2.06 -2.86
CA ASP A 209 16.77 -0.66 -2.93
C ASP A 209 15.83 0.26 -2.14
N ALA A 210 14.52 0.08 -2.31
CA ALA A 210 13.53 0.83 -1.54
C ALA A 210 12.25 0.02 -1.25
N TRP A 211 11.62 0.33 -0.11
CA TRP A 211 10.33 -0.19 0.30
C TRP A 211 9.36 0.97 0.56
N ILE A 212 8.33 1.06 -0.27
CA ILE A 212 7.27 2.07 -0.18
C ILE A 212 6.08 1.45 0.56
N PHE A 213 5.51 2.16 1.54
CA PHE A 213 4.39 1.64 2.32
C PHE A 213 3.34 2.72 2.63
N GLY A 214 2.17 2.31 3.19
CA GLY A 214 1.06 3.16 3.58
C GLY A 214 0.55 2.86 4.99
N ARG A 215 -0.77 2.92 5.19
CA ARG A 215 -1.53 2.38 6.35
C ARG A 215 -1.55 3.23 7.61
N SER A 216 -0.46 3.88 7.99
CA SER A 216 -0.31 4.49 9.31
C SER A 216 -0.69 5.96 9.37
N HIS A 217 -0.89 6.61 8.23
CA HIS A 217 -1.11 8.05 8.05
C HIS A 217 0.00 8.92 8.68
N ALA A 218 1.15 8.33 8.98
CA ALA A 218 2.33 9.03 9.49
C ALA A 218 3.47 8.93 8.48
N ASN A 219 4.01 10.08 8.05
CA ASN A 219 5.04 10.13 7.01
C ASN A 219 6.44 9.91 7.59
N ILE A 220 7.13 8.91 7.08
CA ILE A 220 8.44 8.46 7.54
C ILE A 220 9.36 8.26 6.33
N ASP A 221 10.64 8.54 6.55
CA ASP A 221 11.74 8.26 5.63
C ASP A 221 12.92 7.75 6.47
N ALA A 222 13.25 6.49 6.32
CA ALA A 222 14.23 5.78 7.13
C ALA A 222 15.07 4.84 6.26
N THR A 223 16.14 4.28 6.84
CA THR A 223 16.98 3.28 6.18
C THR A 223 17.21 2.09 7.10
N ILE A 224 17.08 0.89 6.57
CA ILE A 224 17.39 -0.38 7.26
C ILE A 224 18.37 -1.15 6.38
N GLY A 225 19.58 -1.40 6.88
CA GLY A 225 20.65 -1.92 6.04
C GLY A 225 20.95 -0.94 4.89
N ASN A 226 20.79 -1.41 3.65
CA ASN A 226 20.93 -0.59 2.45
C ASN A 226 19.57 -0.18 1.83
N THR A 227 18.46 -0.61 2.43
CA THR A 227 17.11 -0.36 1.91
C THR A 227 16.54 0.94 2.46
N ARG A 228 16.10 1.85 1.58
CA ARG A 228 15.34 3.03 1.97
C ARG A 228 13.87 2.65 2.20
N ILE A 229 13.33 2.96 3.38
CA ILE A 229 11.94 2.67 3.78
C ILE A 229 11.19 3.99 3.82
N VAL A 230 10.20 4.17 2.94
CA VAL A 230 9.54 5.47 2.75
C VAL A 230 8.03 5.34 2.64
N CYS A 231 7.34 6.40 3.05
CA CYS A 231 5.93 6.60 2.77
C CYS A 231 5.61 8.07 2.47
N ASN A 232 4.45 8.28 1.85
CA ASN A 232 3.92 9.60 1.53
C ASN A 232 2.39 9.51 1.57
N GLN A 233 1.87 9.50 2.78
CA GLN A 233 0.47 9.22 3.09
C GLN A 233 -0.31 10.53 3.19
N LEU A 234 -1.42 10.63 2.44
CA LEU A 234 -2.33 11.77 2.55
C LEU A 234 -3.10 11.71 3.88
N GLY A 235 -3.58 10.51 4.22
CA GLY A 235 -4.41 10.30 5.40
C GLY A 235 -5.78 10.97 5.30
N TYR A 236 -6.46 11.12 6.43
CA TYR A 236 -7.79 11.71 6.47
C TYR A 236 -7.73 13.25 6.54
N VAL A 237 -8.09 13.91 5.43
CA VAL A 237 -8.09 15.39 5.33
C VAL A 237 -9.00 16.02 6.37
N TYR A 238 -10.13 15.39 6.71
CA TYR A 238 -11.02 15.84 7.77
C TYR A 238 -10.30 16.02 9.14
N TYR A 239 -9.36 15.11 9.46
CA TYR A 239 -8.54 15.17 10.66
C TYR A 239 -7.23 15.94 10.49
N ARG A 240 -7.02 16.58 9.31
CA ARG A 240 -5.82 17.36 8.96
C ARG A 240 -4.53 16.52 8.91
N GLU A 241 -4.63 15.22 8.69
CA GLU A 241 -3.47 14.32 8.60
C GLU A 241 -2.57 14.66 7.39
N ASN A 242 -3.17 15.23 6.32
CA ASN A 242 -2.45 15.74 5.17
C ASN A 242 -1.40 16.81 5.51
N LEU A 243 -1.52 17.49 6.64
CA LEU A 243 -0.53 18.46 7.13
C LEU A 243 0.67 17.78 7.79
N GLY A 244 0.63 16.48 8.01
CA GLY A 244 1.70 15.64 8.58
C GLY A 244 2.82 15.29 7.58
N GLY A 245 3.08 16.14 6.59
CA GLY A 245 4.22 15.97 5.65
C GLY A 245 3.86 15.28 4.34
N PHE A 246 2.58 15.23 3.96
CA PHE A 246 2.21 14.83 2.60
C PHE A 246 2.76 15.82 1.58
N ASP A 247 3.40 15.31 0.54
CA ASP A 247 3.97 16.07 -0.57
C ASP A 247 3.55 15.44 -1.90
N GLY A 248 2.73 16.15 -2.69
CA GLY A 248 2.22 15.65 -3.97
C GLY A 248 3.30 15.42 -5.03
N GLY A 249 4.52 15.91 -4.82
CA GLY A 249 5.67 15.74 -5.69
C GLY A 249 6.76 14.80 -5.15
N LYS A 250 6.53 14.12 -4.01
CA LYS A 250 7.54 13.26 -3.38
C LYS A 250 7.94 12.08 -4.26
N PHE A 251 9.25 11.90 -4.46
CA PHE A 251 9.81 10.81 -5.27
C PHE A 251 11.09 10.25 -4.66
N ILE A 252 11.47 9.06 -5.12
CA ILE A 252 12.81 8.47 -4.97
C ILE A 252 13.45 8.32 -6.34
N GLU A 253 14.77 8.29 -6.39
CA GLU A 253 15.55 8.02 -7.60
C GLU A 253 16.37 6.76 -7.42
N VAL A 254 16.30 5.86 -8.40
CA VAL A 254 16.98 4.55 -8.42
C VAL A 254 17.67 4.31 -9.75
#